data_db480a6b2b0ffb1af9cbc35983bb6be8
#
_entry.id   db480a6b2b0ffb1af9cbc35983bb6be8
#
_cell.length_a   1.000
_cell.length_b   1.000
_cell.length_c   1.000
_cell.angle_alpha   90.00
_cell.angle_beta   90.00
_cell.angle_gamma   90.00
#
_symmetry.space_group_name_H-M   'P 1'
#
loop_
_entity.id
_entity.type
_entity.pdbx_description
1 polymer ?
#
loop_
_entity_poly.entity_id
_entity_poly.type
_entity_poly.pdbx_seq_one_letter_code
_entity_poly.pdbx_strand_id
1 'polypeptide(L)'
;MNERLGGKTKLSAALSTLKDILQMIPQNTYTGLRVYGHRTGFTPKQSCTASQLISPIQQNNSSNIYAKLSSINAVGWTPITYSLKQAAFFDFTDTTAKKRIILISDGGENCDESPCDFVIELMKYRDDIRIDVIALAIGDQDANNQLKCVALVTSGKFYNANTAAELKNSLQDSLNLQKEVQGVIISK
;
A
#
# COMPACT_ATOMS: atom_id res chain seq x y z
N MET A 1 2.05 -6.35 11.86
CA MET A 1 2.44 -4.95 12.14
C MET A 1 2.95 -4.71 13.57
N ASN A 2 2.61 -5.56 14.54
CA ASN A 2 3.10 -5.43 15.94
C ASN A 2 4.48 -6.07 16.18
N GLU A 3 4.97 -6.88 15.27
CA GLU A 3 6.33 -7.43 15.30
C GLU A 3 7.39 -6.35 15.16
N ARG A 4 8.62 -6.65 15.60
CA ARG A 4 9.73 -5.68 15.58
C ARG A 4 10.48 -5.66 14.25
N LEU A 5 10.85 -4.45 13.84
CA LEU A 5 11.71 -4.16 12.71
C LEU A 5 12.76 -3.14 13.15
N GLY A 6 14.01 -3.57 13.34
CA GLY A 6 15.09 -2.65 13.74
C GLY A 6 14.83 -1.89 15.05
N GLY A 7 14.28 -2.57 16.08
CA GLY A 7 14.01 -1.96 17.39
C GLY A 7 12.66 -1.26 17.56
N LYS A 8 11.96 -0.93 16.47
CA LYS A 8 10.59 -0.39 16.45
C LYS A 8 9.59 -1.46 16.03
N THR A 9 8.29 -1.23 16.21
CA THR A 9 7.27 -2.09 15.56
C THR A 9 7.24 -1.83 14.05
N LYS A 10 6.86 -2.85 13.26
CA LYS A 10 6.67 -2.71 11.80
C LYS A 10 5.74 -1.52 11.48
N LEU A 11 4.65 -1.38 12.25
CA LEU A 11 3.74 -0.23 12.10
C LEU A 11 4.47 1.10 12.34
N SER A 12 5.20 1.22 13.45
CA SER A 12 5.93 2.47 13.76
C SER A 12 6.97 2.82 12.69
N ALA A 13 7.68 1.81 12.15
CA ALA A 13 8.61 1.99 11.06
C ALA A 13 7.89 2.46 9.78
N ALA A 14 6.77 1.83 9.43
CA ALA A 14 5.96 2.21 8.28
C ALA A 14 5.43 3.65 8.40
N LEU A 15 4.84 4.00 9.54
CA LEU A 15 4.29 5.35 9.78
C LEU A 15 5.39 6.43 9.76
N SER A 16 6.55 6.14 10.36
CA SER A 16 7.70 7.06 10.32
C SER A 16 8.19 7.28 8.89
N THR A 17 8.32 6.20 8.12
CA THR A 17 8.75 6.28 6.71
C THR A 17 7.73 7.02 5.85
N LEU A 18 6.43 6.78 6.05
CA LEU A 18 5.37 7.51 5.35
C LEU A 18 5.42 9.01 5.64
N LYS A 19 5.70 9.42 6.89
CA LYS A 19 5.87 10.85 7.25
C LYS A 19 6.96 11.52 6.43
N ASP A 20 8.10 10.84 6.25
CA ASP A 20 9.21 11.37 5.45
C ASP A 20 8.84 11.46 3.96
N ILE A 21 8.20 10.41 3.43
CA ILE A 21 7.80 10.33 2.02
C ILE A 21 6.76 11.37 1.65
N LEU A 22 5.78 11.64 2.52
CA LEU A 22 4.72 12.63 2.28
C LEU A 22 5.27 14.03 1.99
N GLN A 23 6.43 14.38 2.56
CA GLN A 23 7.10 15.67 2.31
C GLN A 23 7.73 15.76 0.91
N MET A 24 7.92 14.63 0.25
CA MET A 24 8.54 14.54 -1.07
C MET A 24 7.50 14.47 -2.20
N ILE A 25 6.23 14.24 -1.90
CA ILE A 25 5.16 14.12 -2.89
C ILE A 25 4.86 15.53 -3.45
N PRO A 26 4.88 15.70 -4.79
CA PRO A 26 4.53 16.97 -5.41
C PRO A 26 3.11 17.40 -5.05
N GLN A 27 2.89 18.69 -4.82
CA GLN A 27 1.61 19.23 -4.36
C GLN A 27 0.46 19.02 -5.35
N ASN A 28 0.75 18.95 -6.64
CA ASN A 28 -0.22 18.68 -7.69
C ASN A 28 -0.58 17.20 -7.86
N THR A 29 0.00 16.31 -7.04
CA THR A 29 -0.34 14.88 -7.05
C THR A 29 -1.61 14.64 -6.24
N TYR A 30 -2.57 13.91 -6.84
CA TYR A 30 -3.74 13.43 -6.11
C TYR A 30 -3.34 12.24 -5.23
N THR A 31 -3.51 12.37 -3.93
CA THR A 31 -3.15 11.34 -2.95
C THR A 31 -4.27 11.13 -1.96
N GLY A 32 -4.45 9.89 -1.51
CA GLY A 32 -5.36 9.51 -0.44
C GLY A 32 -4.72 8.46 0.46
N LEU A 33 -5.30 8.20 1.61
CA LEU A 33 -4.85 7.16 2.52
C LEU A 33 -6.02 6.29 2.97
N ARG A 34 -5.99 5.01 2.57
CA ARG A 34 -6.85 3.95 3.08
C ARG A 34 -6.06 3.11 4.07
N VAL A 35 -6.71 2.75 5.17
CA VAL A 35 -6.15 1.84 6.18
C VAL A 35 -7.05 0.61 6.34
N TYR A 36 -6.45 -0.51 6.70
CA TYR A 36 -7.17 -1.74 7.05
C TYR A 36 -6.56 -2.37 8.31
N GLY A 37 -7.31 -3.27 8.95
CA GLY A 37 -6.86 -3.92 10.18
C GLY A 37 -6.63 -2.96 11.36
N HIS A 38 -7.15 -1.74 11.27
CA HIS A 38 -7.00 -0.68 12.27
C HIS A 38 -8.00 -0.81 13.44
N ARG A 39 -8.96 -1.73 13.32
CA ARG A 39 -9.98 -2.03 14.33
C ARG A 39 -10.39 -3.49 14.23
N THR A 40 -10.91 -4.04 15.33
CA THR A 40 -11.61 -5.32 15.37
C THR A 40 -13.11 -5.09 15.38
N GLY A 41 -13.87 -6.03 14.83
CA GLY A 41 -15.32 -6.09 14.98
C GLY A 41 -15.74 -7.09 16.05
N PHE A 42 -17.01 -7.11 16.38
CA PHE A 42 -17.60 -8.13 17.27
C PHE A 42 -17.76 -9.50 16.59
N THR A 43 -17.73 -9.52 15.26
CA THR A 43 -17.83 -10.73 14.46
C THR A 43 -16.66 -10.81 13.47
N PRO A 44 -16.30 -12.04 12.98
CA PRO A 44 -15.31 -12.20 11.92
C PRO A 44 -15.62 -11.32 10.69
N LYS A 45 -16.87 -11.29 10.26
CA LYS A 45 -17.31 -10.47 9.12
C LYS A 45 -17.05 -8.98 9.33
N GLN A 46 -17.29 -8.45 10.52
CA GLN A 46 -17.00 -7.04 10.84
C GLN A 46 -15.49 -6.77 10.86
N SER A 47 -14.69 -7.71 11.34
CA SER A 47 -13.21 -7.60 11.32
C SER A 47 -12.68 -7.64 9.88
N CYS A 48 -13.26 -8.49 9.02
CA CYS A 48 -12.92 -8.62 7.61
C CYS A 48 -13.44 -7.49 6.71
N THR A 49 -14.22 -6.58 7.24
CA THR A 49 -14.62 -5.32 6.57
C THR A 49 -14.00 -4.07 7.21
N ALA A 50 -13.01 -4.25 8.09
CA ALA A 50 -12.32 -3.17 8.76
C ALA A 50 -11.33 -2.47 7.81
N SER A 51 -11.86 -1.73 6.84
CA SER A 51 -11.12 -0.88 5.89
C SER A 51 -11.77 0.48 5.82
N GLN A 52 -10.96 1.55 5.80
CA GLN A 52 -11.45 2.92 5.81
C GLN A 52 -10.54 3.85 5.01
N LEU A 53 -11.12 4.68 4.15
CA LEU A 53 -10.45 5.82 3.53
C LEU A 53 -10.41 6.96 4.57
N ILE A 54 -9.29 7.07 5.31
CA ILE A 54 -9.14 8.06 6.38
C ILE A 54 -8.75 9.44 5.86
N SER A 55 -8.16 9.51 4.67
CA SER A 55 -7.91 10.76 3.97
C SER A 55 -8.37 10.61 2.51
N PRO A 56 -9.40 11.36 2.07
CA PRO A 56 -9.89 11.31 0.70
C PRO A 56 -8.82 11.66 -0.33
N ILE A 57 -9.03 11.21 -1.57
CA ILE A 57 -8.09 11.47 -2.68
C ILE A 57 -8.24 12.92 -3.15
N GLN A 58 -7.20 13.71 -2.97
CA GLN A 58 -7.16 15.12 -3.39
C GLN A 58 -5.73 15.62 -3.58
N GLN A 59 -5.55 16.76 -4.22
CA GLN A 59 -4.27 17.45 -4.32
C GLN A 59 -3.90 18.10 -2.97
N ASN A 60 -2.63 18.40 -2.76
CA ASN A 60 -2.12 19.03 -1.53
C ASN A 60 -2.48 18.27 -0.24
N ASN A 61 -2.61 16.94 -0.32
CA ASN A 61 -3.16 16.13 0.76
C ASN A 61 -2.12 15.64 1.79
N SER A 62 -0.84 15.85 1.54
CA SER A 62 0.24 15.34 2.38
C SER A 62 0.10 15.73 3.85
N SER A 63 -0.26 16.98 4.15
CA SER A 63 -0.45 17.46 5.52
C SER A 63 -1.66 16.80 6.22
N ASN A 64 -2.76 16.59 5.50
CA ASN A 64 -3.94 15.91 6.03
C ASN A 64 -3.64 14.43 6.32
N ILE A 65 -2.94 13.76 5.41
CA ILE A 65 -2.49 12.38 5.62
C ILE A 65 -1.56 12.33 6.82
N TYR A 66 -0.55 13.21 6.89
CA TYR A 66 0.41 13.26 8.00
C TYR A 66 -0.30 13.37 9.36
N ALA A 67 -1.29 14.25 9.48
CA ALA A 67 -2.05 14.45 10.72
C ALA A 67 -2.82 13.18 11.16
N LYS A 68 -3.24 12.34 10.19
CA LYS A 68 -3.98 11.10 10.47
C LYS A 68 -3.07 9.93 10.88
N LEU A 69 -1.78 9.95 10.52
CA LEU A 69 -0.89 8.81 10.77
C LEU A 69 -0.77 8.43 12.25
N SER A 70 -0.85 9.39 13.16
CA SER A 70 -0.74 9.14 14.60
C SER A 70 -1.93 8.38 15.21
N SER A 71 -3.08 8.35 14.53
CA SER A 71 -4.28 7.65 14.97
C SER A 71 -4.38 6.20 14.48
N ILE A 72 -3.42 5.74 13.66
CA ILE A 72 -3.46 4.41 13.08
C ILE A 72 -2.92 3.39 14.08
N ASN A 73 -3.71 2.34 14.31
CA ASN A 73 -3.36 1.20 15.13
C ASN A 73 -3.43 -0.10 14.30
N ALA A 74 -2.70 -1.12 14.68
CA ALA A 74 -2.74 -2.45 14.07
C ALA A 74 -3.28 -3.44 15.09
N VAL A 75 -4.59 -3.61 15.13
CA VAL A 75 -5.29 -4.43 16.14
C VAL A 75 -6.26 -5.43 15.51
N GLY A 76 -6.52 -5.32 14.22
CA GLY A 76 -7.52 -6.12 13.50
C GLY A 76 -6.91 -7.17 12.58
N TRP A 77 -7.80 -7.78 11.78
CA TRP A 77 -7.47 -8.76 10.76
C TRP A 77 -6.89 -8.10 9.50
N THR A 78 -6.55 -8.90 8.49
CA THR A 78 -5.86 -8.43 7.28
C THR A 78 -6.75 -8.54 6.04
N PRO A 79 -7.83 -7.73 5.91
CA PRO A 79 -8.78 -7.77 4.80
C PRO A 79 -8.22 -7.05 3.56
N ILE A 80 -7.19 -7.60 2.92
CA ILE A 80 -6.53 -7.01 1.74
C ILE A 80 -7.52 -6.94 0.58
N THR A 81 -8.16 -8.07 0.26
CA THR A 81 -9.10 -8.17 -0.86
C THR A 81 -10.25 -7.19 -0.72
N TYR A 82 -10.86 -7.13 0.46
CA TYR A 82 -11.91 -6.14 0.74
C TYR A 82 -11.40 -4.71 0.56
N SER A 83 -10.19 -4.41 1.04
CA SER A 83 -9.61 -3.07 0.94
C SER A 83 -9.32 -2.68 -0.51
N LEU A 84 -8.83 -3.61 -1.32
CA LEU A 84 -8.61 -3.40 -2.75
C LEU A 84 -9.93 -3.20 -3.50
N LYS A 85 -11.00 -3.96 -3.15
CA LYS A 85 -12.35 -3.74 -3.68
C LYS A 85 -12.84 -2.31 -3.37
N GLN A 86 -12.68 -1.87 -2.12
CA GLN A 86 -13.07 -0.52 -1.73
C GLN A 86 -12.30 0.56 -2.50
N ALA A 87 -10.99 0.39 -2.63
CA ALA A 87 -10.18 1.35 -3.39
C ALA A 87 -10.56 1.38 -4.87
N ALA A 88 -10.70 0.21 -5.50
CA ALA A 88 -10.95 0.11 -6.93
C ALA A 88 -12.34 0.61 -7.37
N PHE A 89 -13.37 0.35 -6.55
CA PHE A 89 -14.77 0.62 -6.95
C PHE A 89 -15.39 1.85 -6.29
N PHE A 90 -14.86 2.30 -5.15
CA PHE A 90 -15.47 3.39 -4.39
C PHE A 90 -14.54 4.58 -4.18
N ASP A 91 -13.22 4.40 -4.08
CA ASP A 91 -12.30 5.52 -3.95
C ASP A 91 -11.90 6.09 -5.32
N PHE A 92 -11.67 5.22 -6.31
CA PHE A 92 -11.31 5.59 -7.68
C PHE A 92 -12.55 5.62 -8.59
N THR A 93 -13.32 6.68 -8.50
CA THR A 93 -14.55 6.86 -9.31
C THR A 93 -14.29 7.28 -10.75
N ASP A 94 -13.22 8.05 -11.00
CA ASP A 94 -12.78 8.38 -12.35
C ASP A 94 -12.01 7.21 -12.97
N THR A 95 -12.39 6.72 -14.14
CA THR A 95 -11.73 5.60 -14.84
C THR A 95 -10.82 6.07 -15.99
N THR A 96 -10.76 7.36 -16.28
CA THR A 96 -9.98 7.90 -17.40
C THR A 96 -8.51 8.11 -17.06
N ALA A 97 -8.20 8.51 -15.83
CA ALA A 97 -6.82 8.69 -15.38
C ALA A 97 -6.22 7.38 -14.91
N LYS A 98 -4.93 7.17 -15.11
CA LYS A 98 -4.19 6.03 -14.54
C LYS A 98 -4.04 6.20 -13.01
N LYS A 99 -4.30 5.13 -12.27
CA LYS A 99 -4.24 5.09 -10.82
C LYS A 99 -3.14 4.15 -10.35
N ARG A 100 -2.58 4.48 -9.20
CA ARG A 100 -1.63 3.62 -8.51
C ARG A 100 -2.08 3.39 -7.08
N ILE A 101 -2.15 2.14 -6.67
CA ILE A 101 -2.25 1.74 -5.28
C ILE A 101 -0.87 1.31 -4.82
N ILE A 102 -0.42 1.75 -3.65
CA ILE A 102 0.74 1.21 -2.96
C ILE A 102 0.22 0.46 -1.75
N LEU A 103 0.23 -0.87 -1.84
CA LEU A 103 -0.18 -1.75 -0.76
C LEU A 103 1.02 -2.08 0.12
N ILE A 104 0.97 -1.72 1.40
CA ILE A 104 1.97 -2.09 2.39
C ILE A 104 1.36 -3.11 3.34
N SER A 105 1.91 -4.31 3.41
CA SER A 105 1.46 -5.36 4.32
C SER A 105 2.63 -6.10 4.96
N ASP A 106 2.45 -6.59 6.18
CA ASP A 106 3.38 -7.47 6.88
C ASP A 106 2.88 -8.92 7.01
N GLY A 107 1.83 -9.25 6.27
CA GLY A 107 1.23 -10.58 6.18
C GLY A 107 0.30 -10.71 4.98
N GLY A 108 -0.15 -11.93 4.73
CA GLY A 108 -1.14 -12.26 3.71
C GLY A 108 -2.57 -11.97 4.15
N GLU A 109 -3.51 -12.21 3.25
CA GLU A 109 -4.95 -12.20 3.52
C GLU A 109 -5.30 -13.24 4.60
N ASN A 110 -6.16 -12.89 5.54
CA ASN A 110 -6.66 -13.82 6.56
C ASN A 110 -8.20 -13.73 6.78
N CYS A 111 -8.91 -13.28 5.75
CA CYS A 111 -10.37 -13.11 5.72
C CYS A 111 -11.05 -14.02 4.70
N ASP A 112 -10.51 -15.21 4.45
CA ASP A 112 -11.06 -16.22 3.54
C ASP A 112 -11.32 -15.73 2.10
N GLU A 113 -10.59 -14.69 1.67
CA GLU A 113 -10.63 -14.16 0.31
C GLU A 113 -9.26 -14.33 -0.37
N SER A 114 -9.24 -14.31 -1.70
CA SER A 114 -7.99 -14.36 -2.50
C SER A 114 -7.76 -13.01 -3.18
N PRO A 115 -6.79 -12.21 -2.74
CA PRO A 115 -6.47 -10.96 -3.42
C PRO A 115 -5.93 -11.17 -4.82
N CYS A 116 -5.26 -12.30 -5.09
CA CYS A 116 -4.79 -12.66 -6.44
C CYS A 116 -5.96 -12.90 -7.40
N ASP A 117 -6.94 -13.73 -7.02
CA ASP A 117 -8.10 -14.00 -7.86
C ASP A 117 -8.93 -12.72 -8.09
N PHE A 118 -9.05 -11.90 -7.05
CA PHE A 118 -9.74 -10.63 -7.18
C PHE A 118 -9.07 -9.72 -8.24
N VAL A 119 -7.75 -9.56 -8.23
CA VAL A 119 -7.10 -8.67 -9.21
C VAL A 119 -7.11 -9.25 -10.62
N ILE A 120 -7.10 -10.58 -10.79
CA ILE A 120 -7.29 -11.22 -12.10
C ILE A 120 -8.66 -10.82 -12.67
N GLU A 121 -9.71 -10.89 -11.88
CA GLU A 121 -11.04 -10.46 -12.31
C GLU A 121 -11.11 -8.93 -12.51
N LEU A 122 -10.52 -8.15 -11.61
CA LEU A 122 -10.49 -6.69 -11.69
C LEU A 122 -9.90 -6.20 -13.02
N MET A 123 -8.80 -6.79 -13.47
CA MET A 123 -8.09 -6.38 -14.69
C MET A 123 -8.91 -6.59 -15.98
N LYS A 124 -9.99 -7.34 -15.95
CA LYS A 124 -10.93 -7.45 -17.07
C LYS A 124 -11.73 -6.17 -17.31
N TYR A 125 -11.85 -5.32 -16.29
CA TYR A 125 -12.69 -4.11 -16.29
C TYR A 125 -11.96 -2.83 -15.93
N ARG A 126 -10.79 -2.92 -15.26
CA ARG A 126 -10.06 -1.78 -14.68
C ARG A 126 -8.56 -1.87 -14.98
N ASP A 127 -8.19 -1.73 -16.24
CA ASP A 127 -6.80 -1.67 -16.70
C ASP A 127 -6.10 -0.33 -16.36
N ASP A 128 -6.86 0.60 -15.83
CA ASP A 128 -6.40 1.90 -15.34
C ASP A 128 -5.73 1.84 -13.96
N ILE A 129 -5.86 0.71 -13.22
CA ILE A 129 -5.34 0.53 -11.86
C ILE A 129 -4.08 -0.35 -11.89
N ARG A 130 -3.00 0.20 -11.33
CA ARG A 130 -1.76 -0.52 -11.05
C ARG A 130 -1.57 -0.64 -9.53
N ILE A 131 -1.17 -1.81 -9.04
CA ILE A 131 -0.92 -2.06 -7.62
C ILE A 131 0.53 -2.42 -7.41
N ASP A 132 1.30 -1.51 -6.82
CA ASP A 132 2.62 -1.82 -6.30
C ASP A 132 2.47 -2.37 -4.88
N VAL A 133 3.21 -3.43 -4.56
CA VAL A 133 3.13 -4.10 -3.26
C VAL A 133 4.47 -4.02 -2.54
N ILE A 134 4.45 -3.62 -1.28
CA ILE A 134 5.60 -3.65 -0.38
C ILE A 134 5.32 -4.64 0.75
N ALA A 135 5.95 -5.81 0.66
CA ALA A 135 5.93 -6.85 1.69
C ALA A 135 6.92 -6.47 2.80
N LEU A 136 6.41 -6.12 3.98
CA LEU A 136 7.22 -5.62 5.10
C LEU A 136 7.63 -6.74 6.03
N ALA A 137 8.83 -7.28 5.82
CA ALA A 137 9.43 -8.35 6.62
C ALA A 137 8.48 -9.56 6.80
N ILE A 138 7.91 -10.05 5.68
CA ILE A 138 7.04 -11.22 5.66
C ILE A 138 7.90 -12.48 5.56
N GLY A 139 7.82 -13.34 6.58
CA GLY A 139 8.50 -14.64 6.59
C GLY A 139 7.72 -15.77 5.92
N ASP A 140 6.40 -15.60 5.77
CA ASP A 140 5.51 -16.57 5.17
C ASP A 140 5.60 -16.54 3.63
N GLN A 141 5.98 -17.67 3.03
CA GLN A 141 6.16 -17.78 1.58
C GLN A 141 4.83 -17.71 0.81
N ASP A 142 3.76 -18.27 1.37
CA ASP A 142 2.45 -18.26 0.71
C ASP A 142 1.87 -16.85 0.70
N ALA A 143 2.01 -16.10 1.79
CA ALA A 143 1.66 -14.68 1.86
C ALA A 143 2.47 -13.86 0.84
N ASN A 144 3.77 -14.11 0.72
CA ASN A 144 4.62 -13.44 -0.27
C ASN A 144 4.18 -13.76 -1.71
N ASN A 145 3.88 -15.03 -2.01
CA ASN A 145 3.42 -15.45 -3.34
C ASN A 145 2.08 -14.81 -3.70
N GLN A 146 1.15 -14.78 -2.76
CA GLN A 146 -0.17 -14.15 -2.92
C GLN A 146 -0.04 -12.65 -3.23
N LEU A 147 0.77 -11.93 -2.46
CA LEU A 147 1.00 -10.51 -2.64
C LEU A 147 1.79 -10.19 -3.93
N LYS A 148 2.76 -11.05 -4.28
CA LYS A 148 3.49 -10.94 -5.55
C LYS A 148 2.57 -11.10 -6.75
N CYS A 149 1.61 -12.02 -6.69
CA CYS A 149 0.58 -12.16 -7.72
C CYS A 149 -0.21 -10.87 -7.92
N VAL A 150 -0.65 -10.22 -6.84
CA VAL A 150 -1.39 -8.92 -6.89
C VAL A 150 -0.61 -7.88 -7.68
N ALA A 151 0.68 -7.72 -7.39
CA ALA A 151 1.52 -6.76 -8.10
C ALA A 151 1.67 -7.14 -9.59
N LEU A 152 2.05 -8.38 -9.89
CA LEU A 152 2.36 -8.81 -11.26
C LEU A 152 1.13 -8.74 -12.17
N VAL A 153 -0.03 -9.20 -11.73
CA VAL A 153 -1.28 -9.20 -12.50
C VAL A 153 -1.69 -7.77 -12.89
N THR A 154 -1.47 -6.80 -12.00
CA THR A 154 -1.80 -5.39 -12.26
C THR A 154 -0.65 -4.60 -12.89
N SER A 155 0.37 -5.26 -13.42
CA SER A 155 1.58 -4.63 -13.97
C SER A 155 2.30 -3.73 -12.96
N GLY A 156 2.13 -4.00 -11.68
CA GLY A 156 2.79 -3.33 -10.58
C GLY A 156 4.15 -3.93 -10.23
N LYS A 157 4.82 -3.31 -9.28
CA LYS A 157 6.09 -3.79 -8.74
C LYS A 157 5.88 -4.48 -7.39
N PHE A 158 6.64 -5.54 -7.15
CA PHE A 158 6.68 -6.20 -5.86
C PHE A 158 8.02 -5.94 -5.18
N TYR A 159 7.98 -5.46 -3.95
CA TYR A 159 9.15 -5.17 -3.13
C TYR A 159 9.12 -5.98 -1.84
N ASN A 160 10.26 -6.58 -1.48
CA ASN A 160 10.52 -7.07 -0.12
C ASN A 160 11.30 -6.01 0.64
N ALA A 161 10.75 -5.53 1.75
CA ALA A 161 11.39 -4.56 2.62
C ALA A 161 11.60 -5.17 4.02
N ASN A 162 12.82 -5.55 4.35
CA ASN A 162 13.18 -6.13 5.64
C ASN A 162 13.75 -5.11 6.62
N THR A 163 13.91 -3.86 6.16
CA THR A 163 14.40 -2.73 6.95
C THR A 163 13.61 -1.46 6.64
N ALA A 164 13.67 -0.47 7.53
CA ALA A 164 13.06 0.83 7.29
C ALA A 164 13.68 1.56 6.08
N ALA A 165 14.98 1.35 5.83
CA ALA A 165 15.66 1.91 4.66
C ALA A 165 15.14 1.28 3.35
N GLU A 166 14.97 -0.05 3.31
CA GLU A 166 14.39 -0.73 2.16
C GLU A 166 12.94 -0.30 1.92
N LEU A 167 12.14 -0.15 2.98
CA LEU A 167 10.78 0.39 2.88
C LEU A 167 10.76 1.80 2.26
N LYS A 168 11.67 2.68 2.71
CA LYS A 168 11.79 4.03 2.17
C LYS A 168 12.16 4.01 0.68
N ASN A 169 13.16 3.22 0.30
CA ASN A 169 13.60 3.08 -1.09
C ASN A 169 12.47 2.52 -1.98
N SER A 170 11.74 1.51 -1.50
CA SER A 170 10.59 0.92 -2.21
C SER A 170 9.47 1.93 -2.44
N LEU A 171 9.16 2.74 -1.43
CA LEU A 171 8.17 3.82 -1.55
C LEU A 171 8.62 4.91 -2.53
N GLN A 172 9.89 5.33 -2.47
CA GLN A 172 10.43 6.32 -3.39
C GLN A 172 10.43 5.82 -4.83
N ASP A 173 10.79 4.56 -5.06
CA ASP A 173 10.76 3.95 -6.39
C ASP A 173 9.33 3.81 -6.91
N SER A 174 8.41 3.31 -6.08
CA SER A 174 6.99 3.19 -6.44
C SER A 174 6.36 4.54 -6.80
N LEU A 175 6.69 5.60 -6.08
CA LEU A 175 6.19 6.96 -6.33
C LEU A 175 6.98 7.72 -7.39
N ASN A 176 8.05 7.12 -7.96
CA ASN A 176 8.99 7.78 -8.88
C ASN A 176 9.61 9.07 -8.28
N LEU A 177 9.86 9.08 -6.97
CA LEU A 177 10.45 10.21 -6.25
C LEU A 177 11.99 10.19 -6.26
N GLN A 178 12.60 9.21 -6.92
CA GLN A 178 14.05 9.19 -7.10
C GLN A 178 14.44 10.34 -8.02
N LYS A 179 15.42 11.15 -7.61
CA LYS A 179 16.04 12.13 -8.49
C LYS A 179 16.62 11.35 -9.67
N GLU A 180 16.27 11.71 -10.90
CA GLU A 180 16.96 11.26 -12.09
C GLU A 180 18.44 11.59 -11.93
N VAL A 181 19.24 10.57 -11.66
CA VAL A 181 20.68 10.68 -11.88
C VAL A 181 20.82 10.62 -13.40
N GLN A 182 21.00 11.76 -14.04
CA GLN A 182 21.41 11.81 -15.45
C GLN A 182 22.78 11.12 -15.54
N GLY A 183 22.75 9.84 -15.86
CA GLY A 183 23.95 9.08 -16.17
C GLY A 183 24.50 9.56 -17.51
N VAL A 184 25.59 10.31 -17.49
CA VAL A 184 26.37 10.60 -18.70
C VAL A 184 27.04 9.29 -19.12
N ILE A 185 26.54 8.65 -20.17
CA ILE A 185 27.22 7.52 -20.80
C ILE A 185 28.39 8.09 -21.59
N ILE A 186 29.61 7.93 -21.07
CA ILE A 186 30.80 8.20 -21.82
C ILE A 186 31.09 6.97 -22.65
N SER A 187 30.76 7.01 -23.95
CA SER A 187 31.24 6.01 -24.91
C SER A 187 32.71 6.33 -25.27
N LYS A 188 33.59 5.32 -25.18
CA LYS A 188 34.91 5.33 -25.81
C LYS A 188 34.79 5.06 -27.29
#